data_4821c447bee7c955ca92faf5aa2cea5b
#
_entry.id   4821c447bee7c955ca92faf5aa2cea5b
#
_cell.length_a   1.000
_cell.length_b   1.000
_cell.length_c   1.000
_cell.angle_alpha   90.00
_cell.angle_beta   90.00
_cell.angle_gamma   90.00
#
_symmetry.space_group_name_H-M   'P 1'
#
loop_
_entity.id
_entity.type
_entity.pdbx_description
1 polymer ?
#
loop_
_entity_poly.entity_id
_entity_poly.type
_entity_poly.pdbx_seq_one_letter_code
_entity_poly.pdbx_strand_id
1 'polypeptide(L)'
;SEGHIWLVSAGTGVLQKYSSDGSQLLQQIGQSGKYDSSDGTREGQPLNSDQAQFFLPASVDVDPSNGDIYVADGETPRGNYRVAVLDREGRFLRQWSLRRSASELDLTPLPHCLRLSHDGLVYVCDRQADRIQVFDRMGAFIRNIDVPWPEDAPPAVRRGTTRGTAVVVAFSADPAQRYLFVLNQNSVMVDVLDRQSGRVVSSFGGGPGRYVSQFTLPHGIGVDSSGNVYVAEQEGRRIQ
;
A
#
# COMPACT_ATOMS: atom_id res chain seq x y z
N SER A 1 -16.23 0.66 -12.54
CA SER A 1 -16.40 1.04 -11.13
C SER A 1 -17.40 2.19 -11.05
N GLU A 2 -18.30 2.15 -10.10
CA GLU A 2 -19.34 3.18 -9.93
C GLU A 2 -18.79 4.50 -9.31
N GLY A 3 -17.47 4.69 -9.31
CA GLY A 3 -16.79 5.88 -8.80
C GLY A 3 -16.83 6.05 -7.27
N HIS A 4 -17.17 4.99 -6.53
CA HIS A 4 -17.21 5.04 -5.07
C HIS A 4 -15.84 5.33 -4.45
N ILE A 5 -15.84 6.04 -3.31
CA ILE A 5 -14.65 6.35 -2.54
C ILE A 5 -14.48 5.31 -1.43
N TRP A 6 -13.30 4.70 -1.34
CA TRP A 6 -12.94 3.82 -0.24
C TRP A 6 -11.95 4.50 0.70
N LEU A 7 -12.24 4.45 1.98
CA LEU A 7 -11.36 4.93 3.04
C LEU A 7 -10.92 3.78 3.93
N VAL A 8 -9.67 3.81 4.32
CA VAL A 8 -9.06 2.90 5.29
C VAL A 8 -8.77 3.67 6.56
N SER A 9 -9.21 3.17 7.68
CA SER A 9 -8.92 3.77 8.98
C SER A 9 -8.12 2.80 9.85
N ALA A 10 -6.80 2.94 9.82
CA ALA A 10 -5.89 2.18 10.68
C ALA A 10 -6.20 2.44 12.17
N GLY A 11 -6.55 3.68 12.52
CA GLY A 11 -6.86 4.07 13.90
C GLY A 11 -8.11 3.46 14.48
N THR A 12 -9.05 2.99 13.66
CA THR A 12 -10.31 2.38 14.10
C THR A 12 -10.51 0.95 13.61
N GLY A 13 -9.60 0.44 12.75
CA GLY A 13 -9.64 -0.93 12.25
C GLY A 13 -10.77 -1.21 11.27
N VAL A 14 -11.25 -0.21 10.51
CA VAL A 14 -12.37 -0.36 9.59
C VAL A 14 -12.05 0.10 8.18
N LEU A 15 -12.81 -0.42 7.22
CA LEU A 15 -12.92 0.11 5.86
C LEU A 15 -14.29 0.77 5.70
N GLN A 16 -14.34 1.86 4.96
CA GLN A 16 -15.57 2.58 4.68
C GLN A 16 -15.69 2.89 3.19
N LYS A 17 -16.84 2.57 2.62
CA LYS A 17 -17.20 2.88 1.24
C LYS A 17 -18.20 4.03 1.24
N TYR A 18 -17.90 5.08 0.50
CA TYR A 18 -18.75 6.24 0.33
C TYR A 18 -19.25 6.36 -1.10
N SER A 19 -20.35 7.14 -1.28
CA SER A 19 -20.79 7.62 -2.58
C SER A 19 -19.68 8.39 -3.30
N SER A 20 -19.78 8.54 -4.62
CA SER A 20 -18.75 9.19 -5.45
C SER A 20 -18.52 10.68 -5.07
N ASP A 21 -19.53 11.34 -4.52
CA ASP A 21 -19.44 12.70 -3.99
C ASP A 21 -18.97 12.77 -2.52
N GLY A 22 -18.75 11.62 -1.88
CA GLY A 22 -18.33 11.52 -0.48
C GLY A 22 -19.40 11.83 0.56
N SER A 23 -20.63 12.11 0.16
CA SER A 23 -21.68 12.59 1.06
C SER A 23 -22.37 11.48 1.86
N GLN A 24 -22.37 10.25 1.38
CA GLN A 24 -23.09 9.13 1.97
C GLN A 24 -22.19 7.93 2.25
N LEU A 25 -22.19 7.46 3.51
CA LEU A 25 -21.58 6.17 3.87
C LEU A 25 -22.49 5.03 3.35
N LEU A 26 -21.98 4.24 2.41
CA LEU A 26 -22.69 3.14 1.79
C LEU A 26 -22.44 1.79 2.47
N GLN A 27 -21.22 1.58 2.97
CA GLN A 27 -20.82 0.32 3.61
C GLN A 27 -19.69 0.59 4.61
N GLN A 28 -19.72 -0.12 5.74
CA GLN A 28 -18.58 -0.23 6.65
C GLN A 28 -18.27 -1.71 6.87
N ILE A 29 -16.99 -2.06 6.81
CA ILE A 29 -16.45 -3.39 7.06
C ILE A 29 -15.52 -3.31 8.25
N GLY A 30 -15.67 -4.25 9.20
CA GLY A 30 -15.03 -4.21 10.49
C GLY A 30 -15.85 -3.45 11.53
N GLN A 31 -15.54 -3.67 12.79
CA GLN A 31 -16.16 -3.00 13.93
C GLN A 31 -15.20 -1.93 14.46
N SER A 32 -15.64 -0.67 14.42
CA SER A 32 -14.83 0.47 14.87
C SER A 32 -14.33 0.30 16.32
N GLY A 33 -13.03 0.49 16.50
CA GLY A 33 -12.36 0.35 17.79
C GLY A 33 -12.09 -1.09 18.22
N LYS A 34 -12.45 -2.08 17.42
CA LYS A 34 -12.02 -3.47 17.57
C LYS A 34 -10.98 -3.84 16.54
N TYR A 35 -10.04 -4.68 16.94
CA TYR A 35 -8.90 -5.10 16.11
C TYR A 35 -8.87 -6.63 16.04
N ASP A 36 -8.31 -7.16 14.97
CA ASP A 36 -8.06 -8.59 14.79
C ASP A 36 -6.84 -9.03 15.61
N SER A 37 -7.02 -8.95 16.92
CA SER A 37 -6.02 -9.23 17.94
C SER A 37 -6.60 -10.07 19.08
N SER A 38 -5.72 -10.65 19.89
CA SER A 38 -6.07 -11.61 20.95
C SER A 38 -7.06 -11.10 22.00
N ASP A 39 -7.13 -9.79 22.20
CA ASP A 39 -8.03 -9.12 23.14
C ASP A 39 -8.97 -8.11 22.48
N GLY A 40 -8.88 -7.98 21.15
CA GLY A 40 -9.66 -7.02 20.36
C GLY A 40 -9.16 -5.58 20.46
N THR A 41 -8.01 -5.34 21.10
CA THR A 41 -7.39 -4.01 21.25
C THR A 41 -6.14 -3.85 20.38
N ARG A 42 -5.56 -2.66 20.36
CA ARG A 42 -4.29 -2.38 19.66
C ARG A 42 -3.07 -2.95 20.38
N GLU A 43 -3.18 -3.32 21.62
CA GLU A 43 -2.14 -3.88 22.48
C GLU A 43 -2.08 -5.41 22.40
N GLY A 44 -3.16 -6.04 21.90
CA GLY A 44 -3.25 -7.49 21.71
C GLY A 44 -2.27 -8.03 20.65
N GLN A 45 -2.11 -9.34 20.64
CA GLN A 45 -1.30 -10.03 19.63
C GLN A 45 -2.12 -10.24 18.35
N PRO A 46 -1.49 -10.12 17.14
CA PRO A 46 -2.18 -10.32 15.88
C PRO A 46 -2.74 -11.74 15.77
N LEU A 47 -3.97 -11.89 15.30
CA LEU A 47 -4.61 -13.18 15.10
C LEU A 47 -4.53 -13.69 13.67
N ASN A 48 -4.53 -12.81 12.69
CA ASN A 48 -4.69 -13.16 11.27
C ASN A 48 -5.90 -14.09 11.07
N SER A 49 -7.04 -13.73 11.68
CA SER A 49 -8.25 -14.55 11.65
C SER A 49 -8.93 -14.53 10.27
N ASP A 50 -9.74 -15.55 10.00
CA ASP A 50 -10.58 -15.63 8.81
C ASP A 50 -11.88 -14.83 8.98
N GLN A 51 -11.74 -13.59 9.45
CA GLN A 51 -12.85 -12.67 9.66
C GLN A 51 -12.57 -11.34 8.96
N ALA A 52 -13.66 -10.62 8.65
CA ALA A 52 -13.60 -9.28 8.08
C ALA A 52 -13.35 -8.24 9.21
N GLN A 53 -12.28 -8.46 9.96
CA GLN A 53 -11.77 -7.58 10.99
C GLN A 53 -10.27 -7.39 10.77
N PHE A 54 -9.75 -6.22 11.08
CA PHE A 54 -8.39 -5.82 10.71
C PHE A 54 -7.57 -5.39 11.91
N PHE A 55 -6.23 -5.47 11.77
CA PHE A 55 -5.31 -4.93 12.75
C PHE A 55 -4.35 -3.93 12.10
N LEU A 56 -4.77 -2.66 12.07
CA LEU A 56 -4.09 -1.53 11.45
C LEU A 56 -4.01 -1.65 9.91
N PRO A 57 -5.16 -1.70 9.24
CA PRO A 57 -5.18 -1.74 7.77
C PRO A 57 -4.62 -0.43 7.20
N ALA A 58 -3.80 -0.54 6.15
CA ALA A 58 -3.08 0.58 5.53
C ALA A 58 -3.64 0.97 4.17
N SER A 59 -4.12 0.00 3.40
CA SER A 59 -4.53 0.24 2.01
C SER A 59 -5.64 -0.70 1.59
N VAL A 60 -6.48 -0.23 0.67
CA VAL A 60 -7.55 -1.00 0.04
C VAL A 60 -7.54 -0.77 -1.47
N ASP A 61 -7.81 -1.83 -2.21
CA ASP A 61 -8.13 -1.75 -3.64
C ASP A 61 -9.23 -2.76 -3.99
N VAL A 62 -9.97 -2.51 -5.06
CA VAL A 62 -11.13 -3.31 -5.43
C VAL A 62 -10.95 -3.84 -6.84
N ASP A 63 -11.08 -5.15 -7.02
CA ASP A 63 -11.04 -5.78 -8.33
C ASP A 63 -12.27 -5.34 -9.15
N PRO A 64 -12.06 -4.62 -10.25
CA PRO A 64 -13.18 -4.13 -11.05
C PRO A 64 -13.94 -5.24 -11.78
N SER A 65 -13.37 -6.44 -11.88
CA SER A 65 -13.97 -7.56 -12.60
C SER A 65 -15.05 -8.30 -11.80
N ASN A 66 -14.88 -8.39 -10.46
CA ASN A 66 -15.77 -9.15 -9.58
C ASN A 66 -16.23 -8.41 -8.33
N GLY A 67 -15.57 -7.29 -8.01
CA GLY A 67 -15.86 -6.50 -6.82
C GLY A 67 -15.16 -6.99 -5.54
N ASP A 68 -14.25 -7.97 -5.62
CA ASP A 68 -13.47 -8.42 -4.47
C ASP A 68 -12.62 -7.25 -3.92
N ILE A 69 -12.59 -7.17 -2.60
CA ILE A 69 -11.93 -6.10 -1.85
C ILE A 69 -10.63 -6.66 -1.27
N TYR A 70 -9.51 -6.08 -1.67
CA TYR A 70 -8.18 -6.47 -1.20
C TYR A 70 -7.66 -5.44 -0.19
N VAL A 71 -7.19 -5.90 0.95
CA VAL A 71 -6.77 -5.06 2.07
C VAL A 71 -5.35 -5.40 2.50
N ALA A 72 -4.46 -4.41 2.46
CA ALA A 72 -3.18 -4.51 3.13
C ALA A 72 -3.40 -4.26 4.63
N ASP A 73 -3.22 -5.30 5.46
CA ASP A 73 -3.57 -5.27 6.88
C ASP A 73 -2.34 -5.53 7.75
N GLY A 74 -1.91 -4.50 8.50
CA GLY A 74 -0.81 -4.59 9.44
C GLY A 74 0.27 -3.53 9.30
N GLU A 75 -0.09 -2.25 9.28
CA GLU A 75 0.87 -1.12 9.20
C GLU A 75 1.66 -0.89 10.50
N THR A 76 2.09 -1.95 11.15
CA THR A 76 2.88 -1.85 12.39
C THR A 76 3.66 -3.13 12.61
N PRO A 77 4.82 -3.07 13.29
CA PRO A 77 5.57 -4.28 13.69
C PRO A 77 4.80 -5.26 14.58
N ARG A 78 3.61 -4.92 15.05
CA ARG A 78 2.76 -5.78 15.87
C ARG A 78 1.38 -6.05 15.27
N GLY A 79 1.15 -5.64 14.01
CA GLY A 79 -0.11 -5.88 13.31
C GLY A 79 -0.17 -7.24 12.61
N ASN A 80 -1.26 -7.48 11.92
CA ASN A 80 -1.34 -8.55 10.93
C ASN A 80 -0.37 -8.23 9.77
N TYR A 81 0.26 -9.22 9.18
CA TYR A 81 1.21 -9.00 8.06
C TYR A 81 0.66 -9.64 6.81
N ARG A 82 -0.57 -9.28 6.47
CA ARG A 82 -1.33 -10.00 5.46
C ARG A 82 -1.95 -9.10 4.40
N VAL A 83 -2.32 -9.73 3.31
CA VAL A 83 -3.39 -9.27 2.45
C VAL A 83 -4.64 -10.07 2.81
N ALA A 84 -5.71 -9.40 3.21
CA ALA A 84 -7.01 -10.01 3.39
C ALA A 84 -7.90 -9.70 2.17
N VAL A 85 -8.64 -10.69 1.68
CA VAL A 85 -9.55 -10.54 0.54
C VAL A 85 -10.97 -10.84 0.98
N LEU A 86 -11.86 -9.93 0.66
CA LEU A 86 -13.28 -10.00 0.97
C LEU A 86 -14.09 -9.98 -0.33
N ASP A 87 -15.31 -10.48 -0.30
CA ASP A 87 -16.25 -10.27 -1.39
C ASP A 87 -16.81 -8.83 -1.38
N ARG A 88 -17.61 -8.48 -2.39
CA ARG A 88 -18.22 -7.15 -2.51
C ARG A 88 -19.15 -6.77 -1.35
N GLU A 89 -19.71 -7.77 -0.66
CA GLU A 89 -20.54 -7.61 0.54
C GLU A 89 -19.72 -7.48 1.82
N GLY A 90 -18.39 -7.65 1.74
CA GLY A 90 -17.47 -7.53 2.88
C GLY A 90 -17.29 -8.83 3.67
N ARG A 91 -17.69 -10.00 3.13
CA ARG A 91 -17.45 -11.30 3.76
C ARG A 91 -16.06 -11.79 3.44
N PHE A 92 -15.36 -12.34 4.44
CA PHE A 92 -14.02 -12.88 4.26
C PHE A 92 -14.00 -14.03 3.24
N LEU A 93 -13.04 -14.00 2.34
CA LEU A 93 -12.82 -15.03 1.32
C LEU A 93 -11.52 -15.80 1.53
N ARG A 94 -10.40 -15.11 1.68
CA ARG A 94 -9.05 -15.67 1.80
C ARG A 94 -8.06 -14.64 2.30
N GLN A 95 -6.88 -15.12 2.67
CA GLN A 95 -5.75 -14.25 3.04
C GLN A 95 -4.41 -14.92 2.71
N TRP A 96 -3.36 -14.13 2.69
CA TRP A 96 -1.97 -14.60 2.68
C TRP A 96 -1.05 -13.60 3.35
N SER A 97 0.04 -14.11 3.92
CA SER A 97 1.07 -13.26 4.52
C SER A 97 2.10 -12.80 3.50
N LEU A 98 2.67 -11.63 3.72
CA LEU A 98 3.86 -11.20 3.00
C LEU A 98 5.02 -12.16 3.30
N ARG A 99 5.87 -12.39 2.31
CA ARG A 99 7.01 -13.30 2.44
C ARG A 99 8.20 -12.61 3.09
N ARG A 100 8.90 -13.35 3.93
CA ARG A 100 10.22 -13.00 4.46
C ARG A 100 11.28 -13.79 3.72
N SER A 101 12.47 -13.23 3.49
CA SER A 101 13.64 -14.02 3.15
C SER A 101 14.33 -14.52 4.41
N ALA A 102 15.12 -15.59 4.27
CA ALA A 102 15.90 -16.13 5.39
C ALA A 102 16.93 -15.14 5.94
N SER A 103 17.39 -14.19 5.11
CA SER A 103 18.31 -13.12 5.49
C SER A 103 17.65 -11.95 6.19
N GLU A 104 16.30 -11.91 6.25
CA GLU A 104 15.51 -10.81 6.78
C GLU A 104 14.72 -11.20 8.04
N LEU A 105 15.23 -12.16 8.82
CA LEU A 105 14.54 -12.67 10.00
C LEU A 105 14.21 -11.59 11.03
N ASP A 106 15.00 -10.52 11.05
CA ASP A 106 14.80 -9.38 11.95
C ASP A 106 13.83 -8.31 11.42
N LEU A 107 13.42 -8.41 10.15
CA LEU A 107 12.48 -7.48 9.55
C LEU A 107 11.07 -8.06 9.57
N THR A 108 10.18 -7.36 10.22
CA THR A 108 8.76 -7.65 10.15
C THR A 108 8.19 -7.08 8.85
N PRO A 109 7.56 -7.89 7.97
CA PRO A 109 6.92 -7.36 6.78
C PRO A 109 5.88 -6.30 7.15
N LEU A 110 5.83 -5.22 6.38
CA LEU A 110 4.92 -4.13 6.64
C LEU A 110 4.11 -3.81 5.37
N PRO A 111 2.91 -4.40 5.22
CA PRO A 111 2.04 -4.14 4.08
C PRO A 111 1.46 -2.72 4.18
N HIS A 112 2.11 -1.77 3.49
CA HIS A 112 1.76 -0.35 3.57
C HIS A 112 0.87 0.11 2.43
N CYS A 113 1.08 -0.39 1.22
CA CYS A 113 0.21 -0.13 0.08
C CYS A 113 -0.23 -1.42 -0.60
N LEU A 114 -1.33 -1.34 -1.32
CA LEU A 114 -1.80 -2.41 -2.21
C LEU A 114 -2.42 -1.81 -3.47
N ARG A 115 -2.10 -2.39 -4.63
CA ARG A 115 -2.73 -2.05 -5.91
C ARG A 115 -2.92 -3.29 -6.78
N LEU A 116 -4.04 -3.32 -7.48
CA LEU A 116 -4.37 -4.35 -8.46
C LEU A 116 -4.04 -3.85 -9.86
N SER A 117 -3.30 -4.64 -10.63
CA SER A 117 -3.04 -4.34 -12.04
C SER A 117 -4.13 -4.89 -12.97
N HIS A 118 -4.22 -4.35 -14.18
CA HIS A 118 -5.19 -4.78 -15.18
C HIS A 118 -5.05 -6.26 -15.57
N ASP A 119 -3.84 -6.80 -15.51
CA ASP A 119 -3.54 -8.22 -15.78
C ASP A 119 -3.74 -9.13 -14.55
N GLY A 120 -4.31 -8.59 -13.48
CA GLY A 120 -4.77 -9.37 -12.33
C GLY A 120 -3.70 -9.70 -11.30
N LEU A 121 -2.62 -8.94 -11.27
CA LEU A 121 -1.60 -9.09 -10.24
C LEU A 121 -1.85 -8.12 -9.07
N VAL A 122 -1.42 -8.53 -7.89
CA VAL A 122 -1.53 -7.78 -6.64
C VAL A 122 -0.15 -7.29 -6.23
N TYR A 123 0.05 -5.98 -6.23
CA TYR A 123 1.29 -5.33 -5.85
C TYR A 123 1.17 -4.81 -4.43
N VAL A 124 2.01 -5.29 -3.52
CA VAL A 124 1.98 -4.93 -2.10
C VAL A 124 3.30 -4.31 -1.69
N CYS A 125 3.27 -3.07 -1.22
CA CYS A 125 4.45 -2.41 -0.67
C CYS A 125 4.82 -3.05 0.66
N ASP A 126 5.95 -3.74 0.72
CA ASP A 126 6.60 -4.18 1.95
C ASP A 126 7.60 -3.09 2.37
N ARG A 127 7.07 -2.07 3.06
CA ARG A 127 7.79 -0.82 3.31
C ARG A 127 9.10 -1.00 4.07
N GLN A 128 9.13 -1.88 5.08
CA GLN A 128 10.33 -2.10 5.87
C GLN A 128 11.42 -2.90 5.15
N ALA A 129 11.05 -3.68 4.16
CA ALA A 129 11.98 -4.46 3.36
C ALA A 129 12.35 -3.76 2.04
N ASP A 130 11.96 -2.49 1.87
CA ASP A 130 12.31 -1.65 0.70
C ASP A 130 11.97 -2.32 -0.65
N ARG A 131 10.81 -2.97 -0.71
CA ARG A 131 10.38 -3.73 -1.90
C ARG A 131 8.88 -3.71 -2.10
N ILE A 132 8.47 -4.10 -3.29
CA ILE A 132 7.10 -4.43 -3.63
C ILE A 132 7.03 -5.93 -3.84
N GLN A 133 6.16 -6.63 -3.12
CA GLN A 133 5.89 -8.04 -3.35
C GLN A 133 4.72 -8.18 -4.33
N VAL A 134 4.90 -9.01 -5.36
CA VAL A 134 3.89 -9.24 -6.39
C VAL A 134 3.31 -10.64 -6.23
N PHE A 135 1.99 -10.72 -6.21
CA PHE A 135 1.23 -11.96 -6.07
C PHE A 135 0.19 -12.07 -7.20
N ASP A 136 -0.32 -13.25 -7.44
CA ASP A 136 -1.57 -13.40 -8.16
C ASP A 136 -2.80 -13.12 -7.26
N ARG A 137 -4.00 -13.17 -7.84
CA ARG A 137 -5.25 -12.93 -7.09
C ARG A 137 -5.55 -13.98 -6.01
N MET A 138 -4.90 -15.14 -6.07
CA MET A 138 -5.06 -16.21 -5.09
C MET A 138 -4.00 -16.17 -3.99
N GLY A 139 -3.03 -15.24 -4.08
CA GLY A 139 -1.96 -15.07 -3.11
C GLY A 139 -0.70 -15.89 -3.41
N ALA A 140 -0.61 -16.51 -4.59
CA ALA A 140 0.62 -17.15 -5.00
C ALA A 140 1.67 -16.08 -5.31
N PHE A 141 2.82 -16.18 -4.64
CA PHE A 141 3.92 -15.25 -4.82
C PHE A 141 4.56 -15.41 -6.20
N ILE A 142 4.78 -14.30 -6.86
CA ILE A 142 5.41 -14.25 -8.20
C ILE A 142 6.84 -13.75 -8.09
N ARG A 143 7.06 -12.55 -7.52
CA ARG A 143 8.39 -11.95 -7.42
C ARG A 143 8.43 -10.77 -6.44
N ASN A 144 9.64 -10.33 -6.12
CA ASN A 144 9.91 -9.01 -5.56
C ASN A 144 10.30 -8.01 -6.66
N ILE A 145 10.01 -6.74 -6.39
CA ILE A 145 10.59 -5.59 -7.07
C ILE A 145 11.27 -4.77 -5.98
N ASP A 146 12.59 -4.71 -6.01
CA ASP A 146 13.35 -3.91 -5.03
C ASP A 146 13.23 -2.43 -5.38
N VAL A 147 13.02 -1.60 -4.36
CA VAL A 147 12.98 -0.14 -4.48
C VAL A 147 14.26 0.41 -3.86
N PRO A 148 15.19 0.93 -4.66
CA PRO A 148 16.52 1.25 -4.18
C PRO A 148 16.54 2.41 -3.20
N TRP A 149 17.48 2.34 -2.26
CA TRP A 149 17.90 3.47 -1.46
C TRP A 149 18.74 4.43 -2.32
N PRO A 150 18.77 5.73 -1.97
CA PRO A 150 19.73 6.64 -2.58
C PRO A 150 21.16 6.09 -2.42
N GLU A 151 21.99 6.25 -3.45
CA GLU A 151 23.36 5.70 -3.46
C GLU A 151 24.24 6.22 -2.32
N ASP A 152 23.99 7.45 -1.89
CA ASP A 152 24.69 8.14 -0.81
C ASP A 152 24.15 7.85 0.59
N ALA A 153 23.06 7.05 0.70
CA ALA A 153 22.49 6.72 1.99
C ALA A 153 23.42 5.80 2.81
N PRO A 154 23.78 6.20 4.04
CA PRO A 154 24.64 5.37 4.88
C PRO A 154 24.03 3.99 5.12
N PRO A 155 24.79 2.89 5.04
CA PRO A 155 24.29 1.53 5.23
C PRO A 155 23.57 1.31 6.57
N ALA A 156 24.01 2.00 7.62
CA ALA A 156 23.43 1.91 8.96
C ALA A 156 22.01 2.51 9.05
N VAL A 157 21.63 3.37 8.12
CA VAL A 157 20.32 4.02 8.09
C VAL A 157 19.29 3.14 7.36
N ARG A 158 19.74 2.17 6.57
CA ARG A 158 18.91 1.33 5.72
C ARG A 158 18.11 0.26 6.46
N ARG A 159 18.41 -0.01 7.73
CA ARG A 159 17.70 -1.02 8.51
C ARG A 159 16.94 -0.40 9.67
N GLY A 160 15.67 -0.77 9.80
CA GLY A 160 14.86 -0.42 10.97
C GLY A 160 14.37 1.02 11.03
N THR A 161 14.43 1.77 9.92
CA THR A 161 13.80 3.09 9.86
C THR A 161 12.30 2.93 9.68
N THR A 162 11.51 3.79 10.31
CA THR A 162 10.06 3.88 10.12
C THR A 162 9.66 4.41 8.74
N ARG A 163 10.63 4.89 7.96
CA ARG A 163 10.48 5.36 6.59
C ARG A 163 11.16 4.37 5.67
N GLY A 164 10.40 3.76 4.77
CA GLY A 164 10.91 2.83 3.76
C GLY A 164 10.91 3.48 2.39
N THR A 165 11.48 2.79 1.40
CA THR A 165 11.52 3.27 0.02
C THR A 165 10.22 2.98 -0.72
N ALA A 166 9.55 1.86 -0.43
CA ALA A 166 8.32 1.45 -1.09
C ALA A 166 7.09 1.88 -0.25
N VAL A 167 6.66 3.14 -0.34
CA VAL A 167 5.55 3.65 0.47
C VAL A 167 4.21 3.48 -0.21
N VAL A 168 4.09 3.93 -1.45
CA VAL A 168 2.87 3.80 -2.23
C VAL A 168 3.22 3.69 -3.71
N VAL A 169 2.39 2.98 -4.47
CA VAL A 169 2.56 2.81 -5.91
C VAL A 169 1.32 3.24 -6.68
N ALA A 170 1.54 3.72 -7.90
CA ALA A 170 0.51 3.88 -8.92
C ALA A 170 1.01 3.33 -10.25
N PHE A 171 0.10 2.86 -11.09
CA PHE A 171 0.42 2.42 -12.44
C PHE A 171 0.32 3.56 -13.43
N SER A 172 1.11 3.50 -14.50
CA SER A 172 0.93 4.39 -15.65
C SER A 172 -0.43 4.16 -16.32
N ALA A 173 -0.95 5.23 -16.93
CA ALA A 173 -2.29 5.23 -17.53
C ALA A 173 -2.41 4.42 -18.84
N ASP A 174 -1.29 3.96 -19.41
CA ASP A 174 -1.33 3.14 -20.62
C ASP A 174 -1.98 1.78 -20.35
N PRO A 175 -2.64 1.15 -21.35
CA PRO A 175 -3.36 -0.10 -21.16
C PRO A 175 -2.51 -1.26 -20.63
N ALA A 176 -1.20 -1.27 -20.93
CA ALA A 176 -0.26 -2.27 -20.44
C ALA A 176 0.27 -1.96 -19.04
N GLN A 177 -0.02 -0.76 -18.53
CA GLN A 177 0.52 -0.28 -17.24
C GLN A 177 2.04 -0.51 -17.17
N ARG A 178 2.73 -0.04 -18.18
CA ARG A 178 4.16 -0.31 -18.41
C ARG A 178 5.04 0.17 -17.27
N TYR A 179 4.66 1.25 -16.60
CA TYR A 179 5.44 1.84 -15.54
C TYR A 179 4.74 1.77 -14.18
N LEU A 180 5.55 1.64 -13.14
CA LEU A 180 5.18 1.87 -11.74
C LEU A 180 5.76 3.20 -11.31
N PHE A 181 4.93 4.08 -10.79
CA PHE A 181 5.35 5.25 -10.05
C PHE A 181 5.41 4.85 -8.58
N VAL A 182 6.59 4.83 -8.00
CA VAL A 182 6.82 4.42 -6.61
C VAL A 182 7.25 5.63 -5.80
N LEU A 183 6.47 5.96 -4.79
CA LEU A 183 6.83 7.04 -3.90
C LEU A 183 7.87 6.51 -2.90
N ASN A 184 9.09 7.05 -3.03
CA ASN A 184 10.23 6.72 -2.21
C ASN A 184 10.37 7.80 -1.12
N GLN A 185 10.00 7.46 0.11
CA GLN A 185 9.97 8.43 1.19
C GLN A 185 11.37 8.76 1.74
N ASN A 186 12.36 7.91 1.49
CA ASN A 186 13.73 8.15 1.92
C ASN A 186 14.47 9.14 1.01
N SER A 187 14.26 9.06 -0.29
CA SER A 187 14.78 10.06 -1.25
C SER A 187 13.87 11.30 -1.36
N VAL A 188 12.62 11.17 -0.89
CA VAL A 188 11.57 12.18 -1.05
C VAL A 188 11.31 12.48 -2.54
N MET A 189 11.30 11.42 -3.34
CA MET A 189 11.12 11.45 -4.79
C MET A 189 10.08 10.42 -5.24
N VAL A 190 9.68 10.52 -6.48
CA VAL A 190 8.93 9.46 -7.17
C VAL A 190 9.89 8.75 -8.12
N ASP A 191 10.12 7.47 -7.86
CA ASP A 191 10.87 6.60 -8.75
C ASP A 191 9.92 6.01 -9.80
N VAL A 192 10.34 6.02 -11.06
CA VAL A 192 9.62 5.43 -12.18
C VAL A 192 10.31 4.12 -12.53
N LEU A 193 9.61 3.01 -12.32
CA LEU A 193 10.15 1.68 -12.60
C LEU A 193 9.47 1.11 -13.86
N ASP A 194 10.25 0.46 -14.72
CA ASP A 194 9.68 -0.44 -15.71
C ASP A 194 9.04 -1.63 -14.99
N ARG A 195 7.73 -1.80 -15.15
CA ARG A 195 6.94 -2.77 -14.38
C ARG A 195 7.40 -4.21 -14.59
N GLN A 196 7.83 -4.55 -15.80
CA GLN A 196 8.21 -5.92 -16.13
C GLN A 196 9.57 -6.28 -15.53
N SER A 197 10.56 -5.43 -15.69
CA SER A 197 11.93 -5.69 -15.21
C SER A 197 12.14 -5.29 -13.75
N GLY A 198 11.32 -4.39 -13.21
CA GLY A 198 11.49 -3.80 -11.88
C GLY A 198 12.62 -2.76 -11.80
N ARG A 199 13.24 -2.40 -12.94
CA ARG A 199 14.36 -1.45 -12.96
C ARG A 199 13.86 -0.01 -12.92
N VAL A 200 14.52 0.82 -12.13
CA VAL A 200 14.32 2.27 -12.17
C VAL A 200 14.78 2.80 -13.52
N VAL A 201 13.89 3.47 -14.24
CA VAL A 201 14.16 4.07 -15.55
C VAL A 201 14.21 5.58 -15.48
N SER A 202 13.63 6.17 -14.46
CA SER A 202 13.66 7.62 -14.21
C SER A 202 13.27 7.88 -12.75
N SER A 203 13.52 9.09 -12.28
CA SER A 203 12.99 9.59 -11.02
C SER A 203 12.68 11.07 -11.16
N PHE A 204 11.69 11.57 -10.44
CA PHE A 204 11.39 12.99 -10.39
C PHE A 204 11.02 13.42 -8.98
N GLY A 205 11.14 14.72 -8.76
CA GLY A 205 11.00 15.36 -7.45
C GLY A 205 12.30 16.10 -7.10
N GLY A 206 12.17 17.23 -6.45
CA GLY A 206 13.31 18.10 -6.12
C GLY A 206 13.90 17.81 -4.73
N GLY A 207 13.65 16.62 -4.15
CA GLY A 207 14.01 16.31 -2.76
C GLY A 207 13.11 17.01 -1.74
N PRO A 208 13.49 17.04 -0.46
CA PRO A 208 12.69 17.64 0.59
C PRO A 208 12.57 19.15 0.47
N GLY A 209 11.35 19.68 0.59
CA GLY A 209 11.12 21.13 0.56
C GLY A 209 9.68 21.51 0.18
N ARG A 210 9.45 22.82 -0.01
CA ARG A 210 8.13 23.39 -0.28
C ARG A 210 7.98 24.08 -1.65
N TYR A 211 9.05 24.13 -2.43
CA TYR A 211 8.96 24.64 -3.80
C TYR A 211 8.24 23.66 -4.71
N VAL A 212 7.91 24.11 -5.90
CA VAL A 212 7.36 23.25 -6.95
C VAL A 212 8.29 22.05 -7.18
N SER A 213 7.74 20.86 -7.29
CA SER A 213 8.42 19.57 -7.39
C SER A 213 9.24 19.13 -6.15
N GLN A 214 9.29 19.91 -5.09
CA GLN A 214 9.81 19.43 -3.80
C GLN A 214 8.67 18.90 -2.94
N PHE A 215 8.93 17.88 -2.13
CA PHE A 215 7.91 17.25 -1.29
C PHE A 215 8.25 17.35 0.20
N THR A 216 7.22 17.42 1.04
CA THR A 216 7.35 17.34 2.51
C THR A 216 6.49 16.19 3.02
N LEU A 217 7.15 15.08 3.32
CA LEU A 217 6.56 13.80 3.71
C LEU A 217 5.46 13.36 2.71
N PRO A 218 5.82 13.07 1.45
CA PRO A 218 4.86 12.59 0.47
C PRO A 218 4.36 11.20 0.89
N HIS A 219 3.04 10.96 0.78
CA HIS A 219 2.41 9.76 1.33
C HIS A 219 1.30 9.17 0.44
N GLY A 220 0.88 9.88 -0.58
CA GLY A 220 -0.11 9.42 -1.54
C GLY A 220 0.30 9.70 -2.97
N ILE A 221 -0.03 8.81 -3.90
CA ILE A 221 0.20 9.00 -5.33
C ILE A 221 -1.01 8.51 -6.12
N GLY A 222 -1.36 9.22 -7.16
CA GLY A 222 -2.39 8.84 -8.13
C GLY A 222 -2.01 9.24 -9.53
N VAL A 223 -2.57 8.56 -10.52
CA VAL A 223 -2.39 8.85 -11.94
C VAL A 223 -3.76 8.94 -12.59
N ASP A 224 -4.02 10.01 -13.33
CA ASP A 224 -5.26 10.14 -14.08
C ASP A 224 -5.17 9.48 -15.47
N SER A 225 -6.29 9.44 -16.18
CA SER A 225 -6.36 8.83 -17.52
C SER A 225 -5.56 9.58 -18.59
N SER A 226 -5.13 10.81 -18.31
CA SER A 226 -4.27 11.61 -19.17
C SER A 226 -2.79 11.41 -18.88
N GLY A 227 -2.46 10.63 -17.83
CA GLY A 227 -1.09 10.35 -17.40
C GLY A 227 -0.50 11.40 -16.46
N ASN A 228 -1.32 12.35 -15.94
CA ASN A 228 -0.86 13.27 -14.92
C ASN A 228 -0.67 12.52 -13.59
N VAL A 229 0.44 12.80 -12.93
CA VAL A 229 0.78 12.20 -11.64
C VAL A 229 0.51 13.21 -10.53
N TYR A 230 -0.26 12.79 -9.54
CA TYR A 230 -0.61 13.59 -8.37
C TYR A 230 0.06 13.02 -7.13
N VAL A 231 0.78 13.86 -6.39
CA VAL A 231 1.45 13.49 -5.14
C VAL A 231 0.82 14.23 -3.97
N ALA A 232 0.29 13.47 -3.02
CA ALA A 232 -0.28 14.02 -1.80
C ALA A 232 0.77 14.01 -0.66
N GLU A 233 0.92 15.15 0.00
CA GLU A 233 1.90 15.38 1.06
C GLU A 233 1.22 15.46 2.43
N GLN A 234 1.64 14.62 3.36
CA GLN A 234 1.09 14.58 4.72
C GLN A 234 1.48 15.84 5.52
N GLU A 235 2.76 16.18 5.59
CA GLU A 235 3.24 17.37 6.30
C GLU A 235 3.18 18.63 5.43
N GLY A 236 3.31 18.49 4.12
CA GLY A 236 3.14 19.57 3.16
C GLY A 236 1.70 20.10 3.11
N ARG A 237 0.71 19.27 3.46
CA ARG A 237 -0.73 19.54 3.44
C ARG A 237 -1.19 20.09 2.10
N ARG A 238 -0.72 19.48 1.01
CA ARG A 238 -1.04 19.87 -0.37
C ARG A 238 -0.99 18.66 -1.30
N ILE A 239 -1.49 18.86 -2.49
CA ILE A 239 -1.34 17.94 -3.63
C ILE A 239 -0.59 18.70 -4.72
N GLN A 240 0.37 18.07 -5.33
CA GLN A 240 1.09 18.55 -6.51
C GLN A 240 0.88 17.61 -7.69
#